data_1489ba4ed63fc00b3c889dab429168ee
#
_entry.id   1489ba4ed63fc00b3c889dab429168ee
#
_cell.length_a   1.000
_cell.length_b   1.000
_cell.length_c   1.000
_cell.angle_alpha   90.00
_cell.angle_beta   90.00
_cell.angle_gamma   90.00
#
_symmetry.space_group_name_H-M   'P 1'
#
loop_
_entity.id
_entity.type
_entity.pdbx_description
1 polymer ?
#
loop_
_entity_poly.entity_id
_entity_poly.type
_entity_poly.pdbx_seq_one_letter_code
_entity_poly.pdbx_strand_id
1 'polypeptide(L)'
;MPLVQVIVLAIIQGVTEFLPISSSAHLALTPWLFGWADQGLEFDIALHFGTLFSVLFYFFRDWLRILFNGFGLATPGLLGSDPSLDRNPKMLWYLVAATIPAGLAGLLLKDKIESTLRSPYVMGTMLVVVGLVMWAAERFAKHERSMNEMSLKDCLFIGCAQALALVPGTSRSGITMTAG
;
A
#
# COMPACT_ATOMS: atom_id res chain seq x y z
N MET A 1 14.70 -8.51 -21.32
CA MET A 1 13.23 -8.66 -21.39
C MET A 1 12.71 -7.88 -22.61
N PRO A 2 11.78 -8.42 -23.42
CA PRO A 2 11.18 -7.70 -24.54
C PRO A 2 10.37 -6.49 -24.07
N LEU A 3 10.41 -5.39 -24.86
CA LEU A 3 9.71 -4.15 -24.51
C LEU A 3 8.20 -4.33 -24.28
N VAL A 4 7.57 -5.23 -25.02
CA VAL A 4 6.15 -5.57 -24.85
C VAL A 4 5.86 -6.10 -23.46
N GLN A 5 6.71 -6.97 -22.93
CA GLN A 5 6.56 -7.50 -21.56
C GLN A 5 6.72 -6.38 -20.52
N VAL A 6 7.69 -5.47 -20.71
CA VAL A 6 7.88 -4.28 -19.86
C VAL A 6 6.61 -3.45 -19.80
N ILE A 7 6.03 -3.14 -20.96
CA ILE A 7 4.82 -2.30 -21.07
C ILE A 7 3.63 -3.01 -20.40
N VAL A 8 3.43 -4.29 -20.67
CA VAL A 8 2.31 -5.06 -20.08
C VAL A 8 2.43 -5.08 -18.56
N LEU A 9 3.60 -5.41 -18.02
CA LEU A 9 3.83 -5.45 -16.58
C LEU A 9 3.69 -4.07 -15.94
N ALA A 10 4.13 -3.00 -16.62
CA ALA A 10 3.96 -1.63 -16.13
C ALA A 10 2.48 -1.20 -16.06
N ILE A 11 1.67 -1.60 -17.06
CA ILE A 11 0.22 -1.34 -17.05
C ILE A 11 -0.45 -2.14 -15.92
N ILE A 12 -0.12 -3.42 -15.77
CA ILE A 12 -0.63 -4.26 -14.70
C ILE A 12 -0.29 -3.65 -13.34
N GLN A 13 0.97 -3.28 -13.10
CA GLN A 13 1.38 -2.62 -11.87
C GLN A 13 0.60 -1.33 -11.64
N GLY A 14 0.53 -0.45 -12.63
CA GLY A 14 -0.16 0.84 -12.51
C GLY A 14 -1.64 0.72 -12.16
N VAL A 15 -2.33 -0.31 -12.67
CA VAL A 15 -3.74 -0.56 -12.37
C VAL A 15 -3.90 -1.27 -11.01
N THR A 16 -3.12 -2.33 -10.78
CA THR A 16 -3.34 -3.22 -9.63
C THR A 16 -2.75 -2.70 -8.33
N GLU A 17 -1.83 -1.72 -8.37
CA GLU A 17 -1.28 -1.09 -7.16
C GLU A 17 -2.33 -0.27 -6.42
N PHE A 18 -3.20 0.43 -7.16
CA PHE A 18 -4.24 1.27 -6.55
C PHE A 18 -5.51 0.51 -6.22
N LEU A 19 -5.75 -0.62 -6.87
CA LEU A 19 -6.87 -1.50 -6.56
C LEU A 19 -6.49 -2.46 -5.41
N PRO A 20 -7.43 -2.81 -4.52
CA PRO A 20 -7.14 -3.70 -3.39
C PRO A 20 -7.07 -5.18 -3.80
N ILE A 21 -6.32 -5.50 -4.87
CA ILE A 21 -6.25 -6.83 -5.51
C ILE A 21 -4.85 -7.43 -5.59
N SER A 22 -3.85 -6.83 -4.91
CA SER A 22 -2.46 -7.29 -4.85
C SER A 22 -1.68 -7.23 -6.18
N SER A 23 -0.99 -6.11 -6.39
CA SER A 23 -0.10 -5.92 -7.55
C SER A 23 1.01 -6.97 -7.61
N SER A 24 1.63 -7.31 -6.48
CA SER A 24 2.69 -8.32 -6.41
C SER A 24 2.26 -9.70 -6.90
N ALA A 25 1.03 -10.12 -6.60
CA ALA A 25 0.49 -11.37 -7.11
C ALA A 25 0.28 -11.30 -8.62
N HIS A 26 -0.25 -10.19 -9.15
CA HIS A 26 -0.46 -10.03 -10.58
C HIS A 26 0.85 -9.99 -11.37
N LEU A 27 1.88 -9.32 -10.83
CA LEU A 27 3.21 -9.30 -11.44
C LEU A 27 3.85 -10.69 -11.49
N ALA A 28 3.67 -11.50 -10.47
CA ALA A 28 4.19 -12.87 -10.44
C ALA A 28 3.38 -13.84 -11.32
N LEU A 29 2.04 -13.70 -11.34
CA LEU A 29 1.16 -14.59 -12.12
C LEU A 29 1.21 -14.30 -13.62
N THR A 30 1.42 -13.06 -14.04
CA THR A 30 1.41 -12.70 -15.46
C THR A 30 2.49 -13.43 -16.25
N PRO A 31 3.78 -13.46 -15.88
CA PRO A 31 4.78 -14.25 -16.57
C PRO A 31 4.43 -15.74 -16.59
N TRP A 32 3.95 -16.27 -15.48
CA TRP A 32 3.56 -17.67 -15.39
C TRP A 32 2.42 -18.03 -16.36
N LEU A 33 1.40 -17.17 -16.48
CA LEU A 33 0.27 -17.39 -17.41
C LEU A 33 0.68 -17.32 -18.87
N PHE A 34 1.60 -16.43 -19.22
CA PHE A 34 2.04 -16.22 -20.61
C PHE A 34 3.29 -17.03 -20.97
N GLY A 35 3.82 -17.87 -20.08
CA GLY A 35 5.03 -18.65 -20.29
C GLY A 35 6.28 -17.77 -20.45
N TRP A 36 6.29 -16.59 -19.85
CA TRP A 36 7.45 -15.71 -19.84
C TRP A 36 8.41 -16.10 -18.72
N ALA A 37 9.70 -15.74 -18.89
CA ALA A 37 10.64 -15.82 -17.78
C ALA A 37 10.24 -14.80 -16.68
N ASP A 38 10.40 -15.19 -15.40
CA ASP A 38 10.20 -14.27 -14.26
C ASP A 38 11.14 -13.06 -14.41
N GLN A 39 10.59 -11.86 -14.30
CA GLN A 39 11.31 -10.60 -14.42
C GLN A 39 12.26 -10.31 -13.25
N GLY A 40 12.07 -11.00 -12.15
CA GLY A 40 12.84 -10.84 -10.93
C GLY A 40 12.39 -9.68 -10.02
N LEU A 41 12.80 -9.77 -8.76
CA LEU A 41 12.43 -8.82 -7.70
C LEU A 41 12.87 -7.38 -8.01
N GLU A 42 14.04 -7.21 -8.61
CA GLU A 42 14.57 -5.88 -8.93
C GLU A 42 13.67 -5.10 -9.90
N PHE A 43 13.13 -5.81 -10.89
CA PHE A 43 12.20 -5.20 -11.83
C PHE A 43 10.84 -4.88 -11.17
N ASP A 44 10.34 -5.78 -10.33
CA ASP A 44 9.13 -5.51 -9.54
C ASP A 44 9.29 -4.25 -8.66
N ILE A 45 10.44 -4.11 -8.00
CA ILE A 45 10.76 -2.92 -7.20
C ILE A 45 10.78 -1.66 -8.07
N ALA A 46 11.36 -1.72 -9.26
CA ALA A 46 11.40 -0.58 -10.18
C ALA A 46 9.98 -0.14 -10.61
N LEU A 47 9.08 -1.10 -10.85
CA LEU A 47 7.68 -0.82 -11.16
C LEU A 47 6.94 -0.17 -9.98
N HIS A 48 7.14 -0.67 -8.76
CA HIS A 48 6.59 -0.07 -7.55
C HIS A 48 7.11 1.36 -7.32
N PHE A 49 8.38 1.58 -7.63
CA PHE A 49 8.98 2.92 -7.56
C PHE A 49 8.32 3.89 -8.55
N GLY A 50 7.99 3.42 -9.75
CA GLY A 50 7.24 4.20 -10.75
C GLY A 50 5.85 4.61 -10.25
N THR A 51 5.10 3.68 -9.63
CA THR A 51 3.79 4.01 -9.04
C THR A 51 3.91 4.93 -7.82
N LEU A 52 4.93 4.77 -6.99
CA LEU A 52 5.22 5.68 -5.88
C LEU A 52 5.46 7.12 -6.38
N PHE A 53 6.27 7.30 -7.42
CA PHE A 53 6.48 8.62 -8.03
C PHE A 53 5.18 9.23 -8.54
N SER A 54 4.33 8.43 -9.18
CA SER A 54 3.03 8.89 -9.69
C SER A 54 2.13 9.42 -8.56
N VAL A 55 2.08 8.72 -7.42
CA VAL A 55 1.32 9.14 -6.24
C VAL A 55 1.91 10.41 -5.62
N LEU A 56 3.23 10.45 -5.45
CA LEU A 56 3.90 11.63 -4.88
C LEU A 56 3.69 12.87 -5.77
N PHE A 57 3.72 12.70 -7.07
CA PHE A 57 3.49 13.79 -8.01
C PHE A 57 2.04 14.24 -8.03
N TYR A 58 1.09 13.30 -8.09
CA TYR A 58 -0.34 13.61 -8.14
C TYR A 58 -0.83 14.29 -6.86
N PHE A 59 -0.43 13.76 -5.69
CA PHE A 59 -0.81 14.28 -4.39
C PHE A 59 0.25 15.23 -3.78
N PHE A 60 1.11 15.82 -4.61
CA PHE A 60 2.22 16.65 -4.13
C PHE A 60 1.78 17.77 -3.19
N ARG A 61 0.67 18.44 -3.51
CA ARG A 61 0.13 19.51 -2.65
C ARG A 61 -0.36 18.99 -1.31
N ASP A 62 -0.98 17.83 -1.30
CA ASP A 62 -1.51 17.21 -0.06
C ASP A 62 -0.38 16.75 0.85
N TRP A 63 0.68 16.18 0.27
CA TRP A 63 1.91 15.86 1.01
C TRP A 63 2.56 17.09 1.64
N LEU A 64 2.67 18.18 0.90
CA LEU A 64 3.20 19.43 1.45
C LEU A 64 2.33 19.95 2.59
N ARG A 65 1.00 19.92 2.47
CA ARG A 65 0.09 20.31 3.56
C ARG A 65 0.31 19.47 4.81
N ILE A 66 0.33 18.14 4.66
CA ILE A 66 0.56 17.22 5.77
C ILE A 66 1.89 17.55 6.46
N LEU A 67 2.95 17.83 5.69
CA LEU A 67 4.26 18.23 6.22
C LEU A 67 4.20 19.56 6.96
N PHE A 68 3.67 20.62 6.36
CA PHE A 68 3.56 21.93 7.00
C PHE A 68 2.74 21.85 8.30
N ASN A 69 1.57 21.21 8.25
CA ASN A 69 0.71 21.05 9.43
C ASN A 69 1.37 20.20 10.51
N GLY A 70 2.07 19.14 10.14
CA GLY A 70 2.75 18.24 11.09
C GLY A 70 3.90 18.90 11.86
N PHE A 71 4.53 19.92 11.27
CA PHE A 71 5.56 20.74 11.92
C PHE A 71 5.00 22.04 12.53
N GLY A 72 3.69 22.25 12.53
CA GLY A 72 3.05 23.45 13.05
C GLY A 72 3.34 24.70 12.23
N LEU A 73 3.70 24.56 10.97
CA LEU A 73 3.96 25.66 10.05
C LEU A 73 2.67 26.08 9.34
N ALA A 74 2.55 27.37 9.04
CA ALA A 74 1.41 27.86 8.26
C ALA A 74 1.45 27.28 6.85
N THR A 75 0.34 26.70 6.42
CA THR A 75 0.21 26.15 5.07
C THR A 75 0.20 27.31 4.06
N PRO A 76 1.10 27.33 3.06
CA PRO A 76 1.10 28.36 2.04
C PRO A 76 -0.23 28.39 1.27
N GLY A 77 -0.81 29.59 1.07
CA GLY A 77 -2.10 29.75 0.39
C GLY A 77 -2.15 29.18 -1.04
N LEU A 78 -1.00 29.05 -1.71
CA LEU A 78 -0.84 28.41 -3.02
C LEU A 78 -1.23 26.91 -3.03
N LEU A 79 -1.21 26.26 -1.86
CA LEU A 79 -1.61 24.85 -1.76
C LEU A 79 -3.14 24.67 -1.69
N GLY A 80 -3.88 25.74 -1.55
CA GLY A 80 -5.32 25.72 -1.33
C GLY A 80 -5.69 25.33 0.11
N SER A 81 -6.94 25.06 0.39
CA SER A 81 -7.44 24.56 1.68
C SER A 81 -8.12 23.22 1.50
N ASP A 82 -7.82 22.28 2.38
CA ASP A 82 -8.53 21.01 2.52
C ASP A 82 -8.86 20.83 4.00
N PRO A 83 -10.13 21.02 4.40
CA PRO A 83 -10.52 20.93 5.80
C PRO A 83 -10.24 19.57 6.44
N SER A 84 -10.16 18.49 5.66
CA SER A 84 -9.89 17.14 6.17
C SER A 84 -8.41 16.97 6.58
N LEU A 85 -7.49 17.57 5.82
CA LEU A 85 -6.04 17.52 6.09
C LEU A 85 -5.62 18.62 7.08
N ASP A 86 -6.25 19.79 6.99
CA ASP A 86 -5.88 20.97 7.82
C ASP A 86 -6.30 20.81 9.29
N ARG A 87 -7.35 20.02 9.56
CA ARG A 87 -7.87 19.83 10.93
C ARG A 87 -7.05 18.88 11.81
N ASN A 88 -6.21 18.05 11.21
CA ASN A 88 -5.43 17.08 11.98
C ASN A 88 -3.92 17.30 11.86
N PRO A 89 -3.33 18.18 12.68
CA PRO A 89 -1.89 18.44 12.66
C PRO A 89 -1.05 17.22 13.06
N LYS A 90 -1.65 16.20 13.66
CA LYS A 90 -0.98 14.94 14.04
C LYS A 90 -0.90 13.92 12.90
N MET A 91 -1.55 14.18 11.75
CA MET A 91 -1.62 13.25 10.63
C MET A 91 -0.23 12.77 10.18
N LEU A 92 0.73 13.67 10.03
CA LEU A 92 2.11 13.32 9.69
C LEU A 92 2.69 12.27 10.67
N TRP A 93 2.56 12.52 11.96
CA TRP A 93 3.11 11.66 13.00
C TRP A 93 2.37 10.33 13.11
N TYR A 94 1.07 10.32 12.81
CA TYR A 94 0.28 9.11 12.71
C TYR A 94 0.72 8.24 11.54
N LEU A 95 0.98 8.83 10.37
CA LEU A 95 1.51 8.12 9.22
C LEU A 95 2.91 7.54 9.52
N VAL A 96 3.78 8.31 10.16
CA VAL A 96 5.10 7.83 10.59
C VAL A 96 4.95 6.65 11.55
N ALA A 97 4.11 6.78 12.59
CA ALA A 97 3.88 5.71 13.56
C ALA A 97 3.31 4.43 12.90
N ALA A 98 2.36 4.58 11.96
CA ALA A 98 1.78 3.46 11.23
C ALA A 98 2.78 2.74 10.30
N THR A 99 3.85 3.44 9.87
CA THR A 99 4.88 2.82 9.01
C THR A 99 5.84 1.93 9.79
N ILE A 100 6.04 2.21 11.10
CA ILE A 100 7.03 1.51 11.93
C ILE A 100 6.81 -0.01 12.00
N PRO A 101 5.59 -0.54 12.29
CA PRO A 101 5.38 -1.99 12.39
C PRO A 101 5.72 -2.74 11.10
N ALA A 102 5.29 -2.23 9.96
CA ALA A 102 5.57 -2.82 8.66
C ALA A 102 7.06 -2.73 8.30
N GLY A 103 7.72 -1.60 8.60
CA GLY A 103 9.15 -1.41 8.39
C GLY A 103 10.00 -2.38 9.22
N LEU A 104 9.69 -2.52 10.51
CA LEU A 104 10.37 -3.47 11.39
C LEU A 104 10.16 -4.92 10.95
N ALA A 105 8.92 -5.29 10.62
CA ALA A 105 8.61 -6.63 10.14
C ALA A 105 9.34 -6.93 8.81
N GLY A 106 9.42 -5.97 7.89
CA GLY A 106 10.15 -6.10 6.64
C GLY A 106 11.64 -6.33 6.83
N LEU A 107 12.27 -5.60 7.77
CA LEU A 107 13.68 -5.79 8.09
C LEU A 107 13.96 -7.14 8.74
N LEU A 108 13.10 -7.58 9.66
CA LEU A 108 13.31 -8.81 10.44
C LEU A 108 12.95 -10.08 9.67
N LEU A 109 12.01 -10.01 8.73
CA LEU A 109 11.45 -11.16 8.03
C LEU A 109 11.86 -11.26 6.55
N LYS A 110 12.73 -10.36 6.08
CA LYS A 110 13.15 -10.26 4.67
C LYS A 110 13.51 -11.63 4.08
N ASP A 111 14.47 -12.32 4.68
CA ASP A 111 14.98 -13.59 4.15
C ASP A 111 13.91 -14.67 4.10
N LYS A 112 13.01 -14.70 5.09
CA LYS A 112 11.91 -15.66 5.15
C LYS A 112 10.83 -15.37 4.10
N ILE A 113 10.56 -14.10 3.85
CA ILE A 113 9.60 -13.67 2.82
C ILE A 113 10.11 -14.06 1.44
N GLU A 114 11.38 -13.78 1.15
CA GLU A 114 11.99 -14.07 -0.15
C GLU A 114 12.13 -15.57 -0.40
N SER A 115 12.51 -16.36 0.61
CA SER A 115 12.81 -17.78 0.44
C SER A 115 11.58 -18.71 0.52
N THR A 116 10.58 -18.38 1.34
CA THR A 116 9.51 -19.32 1.68
C THR A 116 8.14 -18.87 1.20
N LEU A 117 7.86 -17.57 1.26
CA LEU A 117 6.50 -17.06 1.03
C LEU A 117 6.22 -16.68 -0.44
N ARG A 118 7.24 -16.63 -1.29
CA ARG A 118 7.11 -16.27 -2.71
C ARG A 118 6.68 -17.47 -3.57
N SER A 119 5.65 -18.19 -3.13
CA SER A 119 5.07 -19.32 -3.85
C SER A 119 3.72 -18.94 -4.48
N PRO A 120 3.40 -19.38 -5.73
CA PRO A 120 2.10 -19.16 -6.36
C PRO A 120 0.93 -19.64 -5.50
N TYR A 121 1.12 -20.74 -4.75
CA TYR A 121 0.09 -21.25 -3.84
C TYR A 121 -0.17 -20.31 -2.66
N VAL A 122 0.90 -19.75 -2.08
CA VAL A 122 0.78 -18.75 -1.00
C VAL A 122 0.08 -17.50 -1.54
N MET A 123 0.52 -17.00 -2.70
CA MET A 123 -0.10 -15.82 -3.33
C MET A 123 -1.58 -16.03 -3.62
N GLY A 124 -1.95 -17.16 -4.22
CA GLY A 124 -3.34 -17.50 -4.52
C GLY A 124 -4.19 -17.62 -3.26
N THR A 125 -3.67 -18.27 -2.23
CA THR A 125 -4.35 -18.40 -0.93
C THR A 125 -4.57 -17.02 -0.29
N MET A 126 -3.54 -16.18 -0.27
CA MET A 126 -3.63 -14.83 0.33
C MET A 126 -4.59 -13.92 -0.45
N LEU A 127 -4.65 -14.01 -1.78
CA LEU A 127 -5.64 -13.29 -2.58
C LEU A 127 -7.06 -13.64 -2.14
N VAL A 128 -7.36 -14.93 -1.96
CA VAL A 128 -8.70 -15.39 -1.54
C VAL A 128 -8.98 -14.98 -0.10
N VAL A 129 -8.05 -15.25 0.81
CA VAL A 129 -8.24 -14.97 2.26
C VAL A 129 -8.43 -13.48 2.49
N VAL A 130 -7.54 -12.63 1.95
CA VAL A 130 -7.63 -11.18 2.14
C VAL A 130 -8.88 -10.61 1.46
N GLY A 131 -9.23 -11.12 0.27
CA GLY A 131 -10.46 -10.73 -0.41
C GLY A 131 -11.71 -11.06 0.42
N LEU A 132 -11.77 -12.23 1.05
CA LEU A 132 -12.88 -12.61 1.94
C LEU A 132 -12.92 -11.77 3.21
N VAL A 133 -11.76 -11.48 3.82
CA VAL A 133 -11.67 -10.63 5.01
C VAL A 133 -12.10 -9.20 4.69
N MET A 134 -11.67 -8.66 3.56
CA MET A 134 -12.08 -7.33 3.09
C MET A 134 -13.60 -7.28 2.83
N TRP A 135 -14.16 -8.28 2.15
CA TRP A 135 -15.59 -8.39 1.93
C TRP A 135 -16.38 -8.47 3.26
N ALA A 136 -15.89 -9.25 4.22
CA ALA A 136 -16.52 -9.36 5.53
C ALA A 136 -16.44 -8.02 6.31
N ALA A 137 -15.27 -7.35 6.29
CA ALA A 137 -15.11 -6.05 6.91
C ALA A 137 -16.10 -5.04 6.33
N GLU A 138 -16.16 -4.90 5.01
CA GLU A 138 -17.10 -4.00 4.33
C GLU A 138 -18.58 -4.33 4.67
N ARG A 139 -18.91 -5.62 4.73
CA ARG A 139 -20.28 -6.07 5.02
C ARG A 139 -20.75 -5.73 6.44
N PHE A 140 -19.81 -5.69 7.39
CA PHE A 140 -20.11 -5.47 8.82
C PHE A 140 -19.65 -4.11 9.35
N ALA A 141 -18.93 -3.32 8.54
CA ALA A 141 -18.48 -1.99 8.92
C ALA A 141 -19.69 -1.03 9.10
N LYS A 142 -19.56 -0.15 10.08
CA LYS A 142 -20.60 0.86 10.36
C LYS A 142 -20.37 2.19 9.66
N HIS A 143 -19.17 2.44 9.14
CA HIS A 143 -18.76 3.69 8.46
C HIS A 143 -19.13 4.99 9.20
N GLU A 144 -19.06 4.97 10.54
CA GLU A 144 -19.51 6.08 11.39
C GLU A 144 -18.38 7.05 11.76
N ARG A 145 -17.11 6.64 11.57
CA ARG A 145 -15.94 7.42 12.02
C ARG A 145 -15.32 8.24 10.90
N SER A 146 -14.94 9.46 11.22
CA SER A 146 -14.24 10.36 10.29
C SER A 146 -12.73 10.36 10.54
N MET A 147 -11.94 10.83 9.54
CA MET A 147 -10.48 10.99 9.66
C MET A 147 -10.07 11.89 10.84
N ASN A 148 -10.92 12.83 11.25
CA ASN A 148 -10.65 13.73 12.37
C ASN A 148 -10.69 13.02 13.73
N GLU A 149 -11.34 11.86 13.82
CA GLU A 149 -11.48 11.05 15.03
C GLU A 149 -10.40 9.98 15.14
N MET A 150 -9.49 9.93 14.16
CA MET A 150 -8.39 8.96 14.14
C MET A 150 -7.47 9.15 15.34
N SER A 151 -7.20 8.07 16.03
CA SER A 151 -6.30 8.01 17.18
C SER A 151 -4.98 7.32 16.85
N LEU A 152 -3.98 7.49 17.71
CA LEU A 152 -2.71 6.76 17.58
C LEU A 152 -2.92 5.22 17.61
N LYS A 153 -3.91 4.75 18.37
CA LYS A 153 -4.23 3.31 18.44
C LYS A 153 -4.74 2.79 17.09
N ASP A 154 -5.60 3.54 16.43
CA ASP A 154 -6.10 3.19 15.09
C ASP A 154 -4.94 3.13 14.11
N CYS A 155 -4.05 4.12 14.14
CA CYS A 155 -2.87 4.17 13.26
C CYS A 155 -1.92 2.99 13.47
N LEU A 156 -1.65 2.63 14.73
CA LEU A 156 -0.83 1.46 15.04
C LEU A 156 -1.52 0.16 14.65
N PHE A 157 -2.83 0.04 14.81
CA PHE A 157 -3.60 -1.12 14.37
C PHE A 157 -3.53 -1.29 12.86
N ILE A 158 -3.78 -0.22 12.10
CA ILE A 158 -3.63 -0.21 10.63
C ILE A 158 -2.18 -0.52 10.23
N GLY A 159 -1.19 0.04 10.93
CA GLY A 159 0.22 -0.22 10.68
C GLY A 159 0.64 -1.67 10.94
N CYS A 160 0.09 -2.30 11.99
CA CYS A 160 0.29 -3.73 12.24
C CYS A 160 -0.41 -4.59 11.18
N ALA A 161 -1.61 -4.23 10.77
CA ALA A 161 -2.29 -4.89 9.66
C ALA A 161 -1.49 -4.75 8.35
N GLN A 162 -0.91 -3.58 8.09
CA GLN A 162 -0.03 -3.37 6.94
C GLN A 162 1.18 -4.31 6.92
N ALA A 163 1.69 -4.74 8.07
CA ALA A 163 2.79 -5.71 8.13
C ALA A 163 2.41 -7.06 7.48
N LEU A 164 1.13 -7.43 7.48
CA LEU A 164 0.66 -8.63 6.76
C LEU A 164 0.84 -8.51 5.24
N ALA A 165 0.90 -7.29 4.71
CA ALA A 165 1.14 -7.05 3.28
C ALA A 165 2.55 -7.45 2.81
N LEU A 166 3.45 -7.79 3.73
CA LEU A 166 4.75 -8.38 3.42
C LEU A 166 4.62 -9.82 2.89
N VAL A 167 3.53 -10.50 3.21
CA VAL A 167 3.24 -11.81 2.62
C VAL A 167 2.75 -11.60 1.19
N PRO A 168 3.44 -12.16 0.17
CA PRO A 168 3.06 -11.98 -1.23
C PRO A 168 1.63 -12.48 -1.49
N GLY A 169 0.87 -11.70 -2.27
CA GLY A 169 -0.55 -11.96 -2.47
C GLY A 169 -1.47 -11.18 -1.54
N THR A 170 -0.95 -10.66 -0.42
CA THR A 170 -1.70 -9.73 0.43
C THR A 170 -1.68 -8.34 -0.20
N SER A 171 -2.84 -7.82 -0.55
CA SER A 171 -2.96 -6.45 -1.01
C SER A 171 -2.69 -5.47 0.13
N ARG A 172 -1.69 -4.57 -0.03
CA ARG A 172 -1.41 -3.53 0.98
C ARG A 172 -2.62 -2.60 1.14
N SER A 173 -3.14 -2.08 0.03
CA SER A 173 -4.35 -1.25 0.04
C SER A 173 -5.53 -2.03 0.63
N GLY A 174 -5.74 -3.27 0.23
CA GLY A 174 -6.81 -4.11 0.76
C GLY A 174 -6.75 -4.31 2.27
N ILE A 175 -5.60 -4.69 2.81
CA ILE A 175 -5.48 -4.96 4.26
C ILE A 175 -5.56 -3.67 5.10
N THR A 176 -5.01 -2.55 4.61
CA THR A 176 -5.11 -1.27 5.32
C THR A 176 -6.53 -0.70 5.30
N MET A 177 -7.25 -0.80 4.16
CA MET A 177 -8.67 -0.44 4.07
C MET A 177 -9.56 -1.34 4.94
N THR A 178 -9.20 -2.61 5.09
CA THR A 178 -9.92 -3.56 5.95
C THR A 178 -9.75 -3.23 7.44
N ALA A 179 -8.61 -2.68 7.83
CA ALA A 179 -8.28 -2.36 9.22
C ALA A 179 -8.73 -0.95 9.64
N GLY A 180 -8.95 -0.02 8.70
CA GLY A 180 -9.38 1.35 8.93
C GLY A 180 -10.87 1.50 8.84
#